data_eaf7d4c53249329a89dbf3807ea1c781
#
_entry.id   eaf7d4c53249329a89dbf3807ea1c781
#
_cell.length_a   1.000
_cell.length_b   1.000
_cell.length_c   1.000
_cell.angle_alpha   90.00
_cell.angle_beta   90.00
_cell.angle_gamma   90.00
#
_symmetry.space_group_name_H-M   'P 1'
#
loop_
_entity.id
_entity.type
_entity.pdbx_description
1 polymer ?
#
loop_
_entity_poly.entity_id
_entity_poly.type
_entity_poly.pdbx_seq_one_letter_code
_entity_poly.pdbx_strand_id
1 'polypeptide(L)'
;MIQTCPAAISSLTRIAGLAIAVLITFPLALSAQPRRATMVDFAVGSDFEEYLRVLQVAGIAPHYPWSIRGFSADEVAALAAADSSGPWALKNNFKSSIIEPGAVTLGSTFNSAFPYGYNDGAVWAGKGLTVAASGGVSGRFGPLSFTLAPIAFHAANSDFDILASGKTGPQAYNHATYGNSVDLPQRFGNEAYSRVDPGHSEIRVHTSFATAGISTANQWIGPATEYPFLLGNNAPGFPHVFAGTGNPVNIWIAKVHARVMWGKLYQSDFGPVTGGKYFTGDQTGTERLTTSATFLLQPRGIPGLELGLSRYFHVPYTRSEPSGKFWAKPFKVLFLENEYAAGDTAGLDNQLASLFFRWSFPKNGFEVYGERGYEDQFYDKRDFLQDIDHEREYMLGFQKTIRRRNRAIDVVKAEVVNYQVPTLGRIRIENAVYLHSPLRQGHTNRGQLLGTSAGVAAAAASTFSWKRYSSSGRTGVSIRRMVRDQIGNYRDQLLTLGETEPLPGEENIPDSKKTDVVVGLGVDRMQFTRYGDFGAKLELMQNYNRNFADNVANVNFQLMARLRAF
;
A
#
# COMPACT_ATOMS: atom_id res chain seq x y z
N MET A 1 32.60 7.38 22.47
CA MET A 1 32.26 6.58 23.66
C MET A 1 30.76 6.43 23.69
N ILE A 2 30.28 5.23 23.43
CA ILE A 2 28.84 4.94 23.40
C ILE A 2 28.40 4.70 24.84
N GLN A 3 27.79 5.69 25.48
CA GLN A 3 27.09 5.47 26.74
C GLN A 3 25.71 4.88 26.46
N THR A 4 25.62 3.55 26.47
CA THR A 4 24.34 2.84 26.46
C THR A 4 23.73 2.92 27.86
N CYS A 5 22.54 3.48 28.00
CA CYS A 5 21.81 3.53 29.27
C CYS A 5 21.31 2.09 29.62
N PRO A 6 21.86 1.43 30.66
CA PRO A 6 21.56 0.01 30.95
C PRO A 6 20.10 -0.29 31.32
N ALA A 7 19.37 0.71 31.82
CA ALA A 7 17.99 0.56 32.26
C ALA A 7 16.99 0.41 31.08
N ALA A 8 17.26 1.08 29.95
CA ALA A 8 16.42 0.97 28.76
C ALA A 8 16.57 -0.40 28.07
N ILE A 9 17.77 -0.96 28.07
CA ILE A 9 18.05 -2.29 27.49
C ILE A 9 17.38 -3.39 28.32
N SER A 10 17.35 -3.26 29.67
CA SER A 10 16.74 -4.27 30.53
C SER A 10 15.21 -4.30 30.47
N SER A 11 14.54 -3.17 30.22
CA SER A 11 13.09 -3.13 29.99
C SER A 11 12.70 -3.64 28.61
N LEU A 12 13.46 -3.32 27.57
CA LEU A 12 13.26 -3.82 26.21
C LEU A 12 13.45 -5.35 26.12
N THR A 13 14.47 -5.91 26.78
CA THR A 13 14.68 -7.36 26.83
C THR A 13 13.57 -8.08 27.61
N ARG A 14 13.00 -7.50 28.65
CA ARG A 14 11.86 -8.08 29.38
C ARG A 14 10.58 -8.07 28.56
N ILE A 15 10.26 -6.97 27.88
CA ILE A 15 9.09 -6.85 27.00
C ILE A 15 9.24 -7.78 25.79
N ALA A 16 10.42 -7.83 25.18
CA ALA A 16 10.70 -8.76 24.10
C ALA A 16 10.60 -10.24 24.56
N GLY A 17 11.12 -10.56 25.75
CA GLY A 17 11.01 -11.89 26.36
C GLY A 17 9.56 -12.29 26.62
N LEU A 18 8.73 -11.38 27.13
CA LEU A 18 7.31 -11.62 27.39
C LEU A 18 6.51 -11.80 26.07
N ALA A 19 6.79 -10.99 25.07
CA ALA A 19 6.14 -11.08 23.75
C ALA A 19 6.54 -12.36 23.01
N ILE A 20 7.81 -12.77 23.09
CA ILE A 20 8.28 -14.06 22.56
C ILE A 20 7.63 -15.22 23.31
N ALA A 21 7.50 -15.14 24.65
CA ALA A 21 6.81 -16.16 25.45
C ALA A 21 5.33 -16.28 25.04
N VAL A 22 4.61 -15.18 24.84
CA VAL A 22 3.22 -15.16 24.34
C VAL A 22 3.13 -15.82 22.95
N LEU A 23 4.08 -15.55 22.04
CA LEU A 23 4.12 -16.16 20.71
C LEU A 23 4.38 -17.67 20.75
N ILE A 24 5.13 -18.17 21.75
CA ILE A 24 5.50 -19.58 21.89
C ILE A 24 4.44 -20.39 22.67
N THR A 25 3.76 -19.79 23.63
CA THR A 25 2.87 -20.52 24.56
C THR A 25 1.41 -20.67 24.11
N PHE A 26 1.05 -20.17 22.90
CA PHE A 26 -0.27 -20.48 22.34
C PHE A 26 -0.40 -22.00 22.13
N PRO A 27 -1.44 -22.64 22.70
CA PRO A 27 -1.56 -24.09 22.70
C PRO A 27 -1.60 -24.68 21.29
N LEU A 28 -0.74 -25.65 21.05
CA LEU A 28 -0.51 -26.30 19.76
C LEU A 28 -1.62 -27.26 19.29
N ALA A 29 -2.69 -27.43 20.04
CA ALA A 29 -3.62 -28.51 19.78
C ALA A 29 -5.08 -28.01 19.68
N LEU A 30 -5.53 -27.88 18.42
CA LEU A 30 -6.94 -28.10 18.09
C LEU A 30 -7.02 -28.43 16.59
N SER A 31 -7.71 -29.52 16.26
CA SER A 31 -7.87 -30.01 14.89
C SER A 31 -8.46 -28.92 13.99
N ALA A 32 -7.81 -28.72 12.84
CA ALA A 32 -8.28 -27.76 11.86
C ALA A 32 -9.65 -28.15 11.31
N GLN A 33 -10.67 -27.43 11.73
CA GLN A 33 -11.93 -27.46 11.01
C GLN A 33 -11.80 -26.64 9.72
N PRO A 34 -12.48 -27.04 8.63
CA PRO A 34 -12.52 -26.27 7.40
C PRO A 34 -12.94 -24.83 7.66
N ARG A 35 -12.20 -23.87 7.10
CA ARG A 35 -12.38 -22.44 7.35
C ARG A 35 -13.50 -21.88 6.50
N ARG A 36 -14.56 -21.41 7.11
CA ARG A 36 -15.56 -20.60 6.43
C ARG A 36 -15.06 -19.15 6.37
N ALA A 37 -14.90 -18.64 5.16
CA ALA A 37 -14.52 -17.26 4.90
C ALA A 37 -15.62 -16.57 4.08
N THR A 38 -15.84 -15.29 4.32
CA THR A 38 -16.77 -14.42 3.60
C THR A 38 -15.99 -13.38 2.79
N MET A 39 -16.65 -12.60 1.94
CA MET A 39 -15.98 -11.54 1.17
C MET A 39 -15.32 -10.48 2.06
N VAL A 40 -15.83 -10.26 3.27
CA VAL A 40 -15.19 -9.37 4.27
C VAL A 40 -13.76 -9.80 4.58
N ASP A 41 -13.47 -11.09 4.52
CA ASP A 41 -12.17 -11.68 4.85
C ASP A 41 -11.12 -11.51 3.75
N PHE A 42 -11.54 -11.26 2.52
CA PHE A 42 -10.69 -11.08 1.35
C PHE A 42 -10.47 -9.62 0.99
N ALA A 43 -10.53 -8.73 1.98
CA ALA A 43 -10.12 -7.35 1.80
C ALA A 43 -8.69 -7.28 1.22
N VAL A 44 -8.43 -6.29 0.40
CA VAL A 44 -7.12 -6.05 -0.21
C VAL A 44 -6.04 -5.93 0.87
N GLY A 45 -4.95 -6.68 0.73
CA GLY A 45 -3.87 -6.74 1.71
C GLY A 45 -4.13 -7.65 2.91
N SER A 46 -5.28 -8.35 2.96
CA SER A 46 -5.56 -9.31 4.04
C SER A 46 -4.73 -10.60 3.92
N ASP A 47 -4.56 -11.30 5.03
CA ASP A 47 -3.90 -12.60 5.07
C ASP A 47 -4.58 -13.64 4.15
N PHE A 48 -5.89 -13.55 3.97
CA PHE A 48 -6.63 -14.46 3.12
C PHE A 48 -6.42 -14.16 1.64
N GLU A 49 -6.33 -12.89 1.26
CA GLU A 49 -5.98 -12.50 -0.10
C GLU A 49 -4.53 -12.94 -0.42
N GLU A 50 -3.57 -12.66 0.47
CA GLU A 50 -2.17 -13.11 0.30
C GLU A 50 -2.09 -14.64 0.13
N TYR A 51 -2.87 -15.38 0.90
CA TYR A 51 -2.92 -16.84 0.81
C TYR A 51 -3.41 -17.33 -0.56
N LEU A 52 -4.37 -16.67 -1.21
CA LEU A 52 -4.78 -17.04 -2.57
C LEU A 52 -3.63 -16.92 -3.58
N ARG A 53 -2.76 -15.92 -3.44
CA ARG A 53 -1.55 -15.80 -4.26
C ARG A 53 -0.58 -16.95 -4.01
N VAL A 54 -0.39 -17.29 -2.74
CA VAL A 54 0.46 -18.45 -2.35
C VAL A 54 -0.05 -19.74 -2.99
N LEU A 55 -1.36 -19.97 -3.04
CA LEU A 55 -1.95 -21.14 -3.71
C LEU A 55 -1.65 -21.19 -5.20
N GLN A 56 -1.68 -20.04 -5.88
CA GLN A 56 -1.32 -19.97 -7.31
C GLN A 56 0.15 -20.30 -7.53
N VAL A 57 1.05 -19.69 -6.77
CA VAL A 57 2.50 -19.91 -6.90
C VAL A 57 2.87 -21.35 -6.54
N ALA A 58 2.18 -21.94 -5.56
CA ALA A 58 2.36 -23.34 -5.19
C ALA A 58 1.76 -24.33 -6.22
N GLY A 59 1.11 -23.86 -7.28
CA GLY A 59 0.47 -24.69 -8.27
C GLY A 59 -0.76 -25.47 -7.75
N ILE A 60 -1.41 -24.97 -6.71
CA ILE A 60 -2.65 -25.52 -6.14
C ILE A 60 -3.86 -24.86 -6.79
N ALA A 61 -3.87 -23.52 -6.87
CA ALA A 61 -4.90 -22.77 -7.58
C ALA A 61 -4.48 -22.48 -9.02
N PRO A 62 -5.46 -22.29 -9.94
CA PRO A 62 -5.16 -21.91 -11.31
C PRO A 62 -4.49 -20.53 -11.35
N HIS A 63 -3.67 -20.31 -12.37
CA HIS A 63 -3.07 -19.01 -12.61
C HIS A 63 -4.15 -18.01 -13.01
N TYR A 64 -4.24 -16.91 -12.25
CA TYR A 64 -5.18 -15.80 -12.47
C TYR A 64 -4.41 -14.47 -12.43
N PRO A 65 -4.80 -13.43 -13.20
CA PRO A 65 -4.20 -12.12 -13.10
C PRO A 65 -4.21 -11.61 -11.66
N TRP A 66 -3.09 -11.05 -11.20
CA TRP A 66 -2.95 -10.63 -9.80
C TRP A 66 -2.74 -9.13 -9.64
N SER A 67 -2.35 -8.43 -10.69
CA SER A 67 -1.94 -7.04 -10.60
C SER A 67 -3.10 -6.03 -10.63
N ILE A 68 -4.35 -6.50 -10.65
CA ILE A 68 -5.56 -5.71 -10.38
C ILE A 68 -6.30 -6.40 -9.24
N ARG A 69 -6.08 -5.96 -8.00
CA ARG A 69 -6.73 -6.55 -6.83
C ARG A 69 -8.03 -5.82 -6.46
N GLY A 70 -8.77 -6.38 -5.53
CA GLY A 70 -10.17 -6.06 -5.27
C GLY A 70 -11.04 -7.02 -6.08
N PHE A 71 -10.86 -8.34 -5.79
CA PHE A 71 -11.52 -9.43 -6.50
C PHE A 71 -13.01 -9.48 -6.22
N SER A 72 -13.79 -9.93 -7.20
CA SER A 72 -15.19 -10.28 -7.02
C SER A 72 -15.37 -11.59 -6.27
N ALA A 73 -16.58 -11.86 -5.80
CA ALA A 73 -16.91 -13.12 -5.14
C ALA A 73 -16.68 -14.33 -6.05
N ASP A 74 -16.89 -14.20 -7.38
CA ASP A 74 -16.65 -15.28 -8.34
C ASP A 74 -15.15 -15.59 -8.50
N GLU A 75 -14.31 -14.55 -8.57
CA GLU A 75 -12.86 -14.68 -8.68
C GLU A 75 -12.29 -15.34 -7.42
N VAL A 76 -12.69 -14.87 -6.23
CA VAL A 76 -12.29 -15.47 -4.95
C VAL A 76 -12.78 -16.92 -4.87
N ALA A 77 -14.03 -17.20 -5.25
CA ALA A 77 -14.57 -18.56 -5.24
C ALA A 77 -13.78 -19.51 -6.15
N ALA A 78 -13.39 -19.06 -7.34
CA ALA A 78 -12.61 -19.86 -8.28
C ALA A 78 -11.22 -20.19 -7.74
N LEU A 79 -10.55 -19.21 -7.10
CA LEU A 79 -9.21 -19.39 -6.51
C LEU A 79 -9.25 -20.25 -5.24
N ALA A 80 -10.21 -20.01 -4.36
CA ALA A 80 -10.35 -20.72 -3.10
C ALA A 80 -10.88 -22.16 -3.27
N ALA A 81 -11.65 -22.45 -4.33
CA ALA A 81 -12.17 -23.80 -4.60
C ALA A 81 -11.06 -24.86 -4.74
N ALA A 82 -9.86 -24.44 -5.15
CA ALA A 82 -8.71 -25.33 -5.30
C ALA A 82 -8.03 -25.68 -3.96
N ASP A 83 -8.40 -25.04 -2.85
CA ASP A 83 -7.73 -25.21 -1.54
C ASP A 83 -8.10 -26.51 -0.81
N SER A 84 -8.83 -27.44 -1.42
CA SER A 84 -9.12 -28.76 -0.83
C SER A 84 -7.86 -29.55 -0.46
N SER A 85 -6.75 -29.31 -1.18
CA SER A 85 -5.42 -29.88 -0.92
C SER A 85 -4.46 -28.93 -0.20
N GLY A 86 -4.86 -27.70 0.07
CA GLY A 86 -4.04 -26.69 0.74
C GLY A 86 -4.08 -26.79 2.26
N PRO A 87 -3.22 -26.02 2.94
CA PRO A 87 -3.13 -26.08 4.40
C PRO A 87 -4.33 -25.50 5.13
N TRP A 88 -5.00 -24.48 4.59
CA TRP A 88 -6.12 -23.81 5.27
C TRP A 88 -7.48 -24.43 4.97
N ALA A 89 -7.59 -25.21 3.88
CA ALA A 89 -8.82 -25.89 3.46
C ALA A 89 -10.04 -24.95 3.47
N LEU A 90 -9.90 -23.82 2.79
CA LEU A 90 -10.94 -22.78 2.76
C LEU A 90 -12.25 -23.34 2.21
N LYS A 91 -13.32 -23.17 2.98
CA LYS A 91 -14.68 -23.40 2.54
C LYS A 91 -15.36 -22.07 2.27
N ASN A 92 -15.88 -21.91 1.07
CA ASN A 92 -16.65 -20.74 0.70
C ASN A 92 -18.03 -21.13 0.16
N ASN A 93 -19.01 -20.33 0.48
CA ASN A 93 -20.36 -20.43 -0.05
C ASN A 93 -20.69 -19.22 -0.95
N PHE A 94 -19.68 -18.60 -1.56
CA PHE A 94 -19.87 -17.39 -2.38
C PHE A 94 -20.86 -17.55 -3.56
N LYS A 95 -21.31 -18.77 -3.83
CA LYS A 95 -22.33 -19.05 -4.83
C LYS A 95 -23.76 -18.96 -4.33
N SER A 96 -23.98 -18.87 -3.02
CA SER A 96 -25.32 -18.80 -2.45
C SER A 96 -25.86 -17.37 -2.41
N SER A 97 -27.14 -17.20 -2.72
CA SER A 97 -27.85 -15.91 -2.61
C SER A 97 -28.20 -15.59 -1.17
N ILE A 98 -27.21 -15.49 -0.29
CA ILE A 98 -27.41 -15.33 1.14
C ILE A 98 -26.59 -14.13 1.62
N ILE A 99 -27.17 -13.38 2.54
CA ILE A 99 -26.45 -12.37 3.33
C ILE A 99 -25.69 -13.11 4.42
N GLU A 100 -24.38 -12.93 4.48
CA GLU A 100 -23.51 -13.58 5.44
C GLU A 100 -22.81 -12.53 6.33
N PRO A 101 -22.90 -12.67 7.66
CA PRO A 101 -22.08 -11.88 8.56
C PRO A 101 -20.62 -12.29 8.40
N GLY A 102 -19.74 -11.31 8.23
CA GLY A 102 -18.29 -11.47 8.27
C GLY A 102 -17.80 -11.58 9.72
N ALA A 103 -16.54 -11.97 9.87
CA ALA A 103 -15.90 -11.97 11.18
C ALA A 103 -15.75 -10.54 11.72
N VAL A 104 -15.88 -10.37 13.02
CA VAL A 104 -15.51 -9.15 13.73
C VAL A 104 -14.03 -9.26 14.06
N THR A 105 -13.24 -8.29 13.62
CA THR A 105 -11.80 -8.22 13.88
C THR A 105 -11.52 -7.10 14.86
N LEU A 106 -10.86 -7.44 15.96
CA LEU A 106 -10.33 -6.50 16.93
C LEU A 106 -8.80 -6.52 16.81
N GLY A 107 -8.21 -5.36 16.64
CA GLY A 107 -6.76 -5.19 16.54
C GLY A 107 -6.24 -4.24 17.61
N SER A 108 -5.02 -4.45 18.04
CA SER A 108 -4.26 -3.47 18.81
C SER A 108 -2.83 -3.41 18.32
N THR A 109 -2.28 -2.20 18.27
CA THR A 109 -0.88 -1.94 17.90
C THR A 109 -0.27 -1.04 18.96
N PHE A 110 0.88 -1.42 19.48
CA PHE A 110 1.67 -0.61 20.40
C PHE A 110 3.00 -0.22 19.77
N ASN A 111 3.32 1.06 19.76
CA ASN A 111 4.59 1.62 19.33
C ASN A 111 5.28 2.31 20.50
N SER A 112 6.49 1.90 20.86
CA SER A 112 7.16 2.40 22.06
C SER A 112 7.76 3.80 21.91
N ALA A 113 8.24 4.18 20.72
CA ALA A 113 8.99 5.41 20.52
C ALA A 113 8.44 6.36 19.46
N PHE A 114 7.95 5.84 18.34
CA PHE A 114 7.42 6.62 17.22
C PHE A 114 6.36 5.83 16.45
N PRO A 115 5.46 6.51 15.70
CA PRO A 115 4.47 5.85 14.88
C PRO A 115 5.10 4.89 13.89
N TYR A 116 4.60 3.68 13.84
CA TYR A 116 5.02 2.69 12.87
C TYR A 116 3.88 1.73 12.54
N GLY A 117 3.59 1.63 11.25
CA GLY A 117 2.62 0.77 10.63
C GLY A 117 2.76 0.91 9.12
N TYR A 118 2.38 -0.12 8.36
CA TYR A 118 2.41 -0.10 6.91
C TYR A 118 1.42 -1.09 6.36
N ASN A 119 0.79 -0.72 5.26
CA ASN A 119 -0.29 -1.48 4.64
C ASN A 119 -1.44 -1.80 5.61
N ASP A 120 -1.70 -0.91 6.55
CA ASP A 120 -2.75 -1.04 7.58
C ASP A 120 -4.06 -0.34 7.17
N GLY A 121 -4.18 0.08 5.92
CA GLY A 121 -5.37 0.73 5.36
C GLY A 121 -5.71 2.03 6.06
N ALA A 122 -6.92 2.11 6.57
CA ALA A 122 -7.43 3.29 7.26
C ALA A 122 -6.77 3.55 8.62
N VAL A 123 -6.11 2.57 9.22
CA VAL A 123 -5.54 2.68 10.58
C VAL A 123 -4.20 3.41 10.54
N TRP A 124 -4.10 4.48 11.32
CA TRP A 124 -2.82 5.11 11.61
C TRP A 124 -2.33 4.67 12.99
N ALA A 125 -1.24 3.92 13.04
CA ALA A 125 -0.67 3.41 14.29
C ALA A 125 0.31 4.42 14.88
N GLY A 126 -0.19 5.30 15.75
CA GLY A 126 0.57 6.32 16.48
C GLY A 126 1.56 5.73 17.48
N LYS A 127 2.35 6.60 18.14
CA LYS A 127 3.10 6.21 19.34
C LYS A 127 2.12 5.91 20.47
N GLY A 128 2.42 4.88 21.27
CA GLY A 128 1.54 4.35 22.30
C GLY A 128 0.58 3.30 21.74
N LEU A 129 -0.56 3.11 22.39
CA LEU A 129 -1.54 2.12 22.02
C LEU A 129 -2.51 2.66 20.96
N THR A 130 -2.68 1.90 19.89
CA THR A 130 -3.75 2.07 18.91
C THR A 130 -4.65 0.85 18.95
N VAL A 131 -5.95 1.05 19.04
CA VAL A 131 -6.96 -0.04 18.96
C VAL A 131 -7.82 0.17 17.74
N ALA A 132 -8.19 -0.92 17.08
CA ALA A 132 -9.04 -0.90 15.89
C ALA A 132 -10.08 -2.00 15.95
N ALA A 133 -11.26 -1.72 15.41
CA ALA A 133 -12.32 -2.69 15.25
C ALA A 133 -12.89 -2.61 13.85
N SER A 134 -13.06 -3.75 13.21
CA SER A 134 -13.72 -3.88 11.92
C SER A 134 -14.64 -5.09 11.90
N GLY A 135 -15.61 -5.07 11.02
CA GLY A 135 -16.54 -6.17 10.83
C GLY A 135 -17.58 -5.76 9.82
N GLY A 136 -18.40 -6.69 9.41
CA GLY A 136 -19.37 -6.34 8.39
C GLY A 136 -20.20 -7.50 7.90
N VAL A 137 -20.84 -7.27 6.78
CA VAL A 137 -21.69 -8.25 6.10
C VAL A 137 -21.35 -8.27 4.62
N SER A 138 -21.49 -9.41 4.00
CA SER A 138 -21.46 -9.54 2.54
C SER A 138 -22.65 -10.30 2.05
N GLY A 139 -23.02 -10.09 0.80
CA GLY A 139 -24.14 -10.81 0.19
C GLY A 139 -24.06 -10.82 -1.33
N ARG A 140 -24.85 -11.72 -1.92
CA ARG A 140 -24.88 -11.89 -3.35
C ARG A 140 -26.29 -12.22 -3.85
N PHE A 141 -26.69 -11.60 -4.94
CA PHE A 141 -27.97 -11.80 -5.64
C PHE A 141 -27.71 -11.88 -7.16
N GLY A 142 -27.50 -13.07 -7.65
CA GLY A 142 -27.11 -13.27 -9.05
C GLY A 142 -25.78 -12.58 -9.37
N PRO A 143 -25.73 -11.67 -10.36
CA PRO A 143 -24.53 -10.91 -10.70
C PRO A 143 -24.22 -9.76 -9.73
N LEU A 144 -25.19 -9.34 -8.91
CA LEU A 144 -25.02 -8.29 -7.91
C LEU A 144 -24.42 -8.86 -6.64
N SER A 145 -23.37 -8.25 -6.13
CA SER A 145 -22.78 -8.52 -4.83
C SER A 145 -22.55 -7.23 -4.05
N PHE A 146 -22.54 -7.34 -2.74
CA PHE A 146 -22.15 -6.24 -1.87
C PHE A 146 -21.30 -6.73 -0.71
N THR A 147 -20.45 -5.85 -0.23
CA THR A 147 -19.73 -5.98 1.04
C THR A 147 -19.87 -4.66 1.76
N LEU A 148 -20.21 -4.71 3.04
CA LEU A 148 -20.20 -3.56 3.93
C LEU A 148 -19.27 -3.93 5.09
N ALA A 149 -18.09 -3.31 5.15
CA ALA A 149 -17.03 -3.66 6.12
C ALA A 149 -16.33 -2.40 6.65
N PRO A 150 -17.02 -1.59 7.47
CA PRO A 150 -16.45 -0.41 8.09
C PRO A 150 -15.36 -0.78 9.10
N ILE A 151 -14.48 0.20 9.36
CA ILE A 151 -13.43 0.13 10.37
C ILE A 151 -13.44 1.40 11.22
N ALA A 152 -13.22 1.24 12.52
CA ALA A 152 -13.00 2.33 13.44
C ALA A 152 -11.70 2.10 14.21
N PHE A 153 -10.96 3.18 14.49
CA PHE A 153 -9.77 3.10 15.32
C PHE A 153 -9.62 4.30 16.24
N HIS A 154 -8.86 4.07 17.31
CA HIS A 154 -8.44 5.08 18.27
C HIS A 154 -6.96 4.89 18.58
N ALA A 155 -6.14 5.90 18.27
CA ALA A 155 -4.71 5.95 18.56
C ALA A 155 -4.45 6.90 19.72
N ALA A 156 -3.73 6.45 20.73
CA ALA A 156 -3.31 7.30 21.86
C ALA A 156 -2.48 8.51 21.39
N ASN A 157 -1.76 8.37 20.28
CA ASN A 157 -1.00 9.45 19.65
C ASN A 157 -0.09 10.18 20.65
N SER A 158 0.56 9.41 21.53
CA SER A 158 1.47 9.93 22.55
C SER A 158 2.59 10.76 21.94
N ASP A 159 3.12 11.71 22.72
CA ASP A 159 4.12 12.65 22.26
C ASP A 159 5.45 11.99 21.85
N PHE A 160 6.07 12.50 20.79
CA PHE A 160 7.38 12.08 20.29
C PHE A 160 8.01 13.22 19.46
N ASP A 161 9.33 13.16 19.30
CA ASP A 161 10.06 14.18 18.54
C ASP A 161 9.73 14.12 17.06
N ILE A 162 9.22 15.22 16.54
CA ILE A 162 8.99 15.47 15.11
C ILE A 162 10.00 16.50 14.62
N LEU A 163 10.33 16.44 13.34
CA LEU A 163 11.16 17.45 12.71
C LEU A 163 10.37 18.76 12.55
N ALA A 164 10.95 19.89 12.97
CA ALA A 164 10.29 21.17 12.87
C ALA A 164 10.03 21.56 11.39
N SER A 165 8.81 21.94 11.08
CA SER A 165 8.42 22.35 9.72
C SER A 165 8.54 23.87 9.50
N GLY A 166 8.88 24.64 10.54
CA GLY A 166 8.85 26.10 10.51
C GLY A 166 7.45 26.71 10.40
N LYS A 167 6.39 25.89 10.45
CA LYS A 167 4.98 26.31 10.33
C LYS A 167 4.29 26.37 11.68
N THR A 168 3.12 26.98 11.72
CA THR A 168 2.31 27.12 12.93
C THR A 168 0.94 26.44 12.75
N GLY A 169 0.23 26.25 13.87
CA GLY A 169 -1.08 25.60 13.86
C GLY A 169 -1.02 24.13 13.42
N PRO A 170 -2.07 23.59 12.80
CA PRO A 170 -2.10 22.21 12.36
C PRO A 170 -0.98 21.84 11.37
N GLN A 171 -0.56 22.75 10.52
CA GLN A 171 0.50 22.53 9.51
C GLN A 171 1.88 22.32 10.14
N ALA A 172 2.09 22.67 11.42
CA ALA A 172 3.31 22.34 12.16
C ALA A 172 3.55 20.83 12.25
N TYR A 173 2.51 20.02 12.17
CA TYR A 173 2.57 18.56 12.20
C TYR A 173 2.80 17.91 10.85
N ASN A 174 2.67 18.65 9.74
CA ASN A 174 2.89 18.10 8.40
C ASN A 174 4.36 17.75 8.17
N HIS A 175 4.66 17.13 7.02
CA HIS A 175 6.02 16.80 6.62
C HIS A 175 6.92 18.04 6.70
N ALA A 176 8.07 17.93 7.34
CA ALA A 176 8.91 19.11 7.63
C ALA A 176 9.41 19.75 6.33
N THR A 177 10.03 18.98 5.45
CA THR A 177 10.65 19.46 4.21
C THR A 177 9.63 19.66 3.10
N TYR A 178 8.79 18.64 2.86
CA TYR A 178 7.88 18.62 1.71
C TYR A 178 6.44 18.99 2.05
N GLY A 179 6.18 19.50 3.25
CA GLY A 179 4.82 19.83 3.71
C GLY A 179 4.11 20.95 2.94
N ASN A 180 4.76 21.55 1.94
CA ASN A 180 4.12 22.43 0.94
C ASN A 180 3.66 21.67 -0.31
N SER A 181 4.10 20.44 -0.50
CA SER A 181 3.89 19.64 -1.71
C SER A 181 3.35 18.24 -1.41
N VAL A 182 3.04 17.94 -0.14
CA VAL A 182 2.44 16.68 0.28
C VAL A 182 1.60 16.84 1.53
N ASP A 183 0.49 16.14 1.61
CA ASP A 183 -0.32 15.95 2.80
C ASP A 183 0.12 14.67 3.50
N LEU A 184 1.20 14.76 4.28
CA LEU A 184 1.79 13.62 4.97
C LEU A 184 2.25 14.01 6.38
N PRO A 185 1.34 14.14 7.33
CA PRO A 185 1.68 14.54 8.68
C PRO A 185 2.58 13.52 9.36
N GLN A 186 3.63 14.01 10.01
CA GLN A 186 4.49 13.23 10.90
C GLN A 186 3.70 12.74 12.12
N ARG A 187 2.68 13.51 12.51
CA ARG A 187 1.78 13.27 13.63
C ARG A 187 0.43 13.93 13.39
N PHE A 188 -0.65 13.28 13.78
CA PHE A 188 -2.01 13.84 13.67
C PHE A 188 -2.37 14.67 14.90
N GLY A 189 -1.70 15.83 15.07
CA GLY A 189 -1.87 16.72 16.22
C GLY A 189 -1.28 16.18 17.53
N ASN A 190 -1.55 16.84 18.66
CA ASN A 190 -1.09 16.45 20.00
C ASN A 190 -2.11 15.69 20.84
N GLU A 191 -3.34 15.58 20.36
CA GLU A 191 -4.37 14.82 21.04
C GLU A 191 -4.47 13.39 20.49
N ALA A 192 -5.21 12.54 21.19
CA ALA A 192 -5.57 11.21 20.68
C ALA A 192 -6.30 11.33 19.33
N TYR A 193 -5.99 10.44 18.40
CA TYR A 193 -6.55 10.49 17.05
C TYR A 193 -7.49 9.30 16.79
N SER A 194 -8.71 9.61 16.41
CA SER A 194 -9.74 8.61 16.13
C SER A 194 -10.37 8.84 14.77
N ARG A 195 -10.74 7.76 14.10
CA ARG A 195 -11.50 7.84 12.85
C ARG A 195 -12.42 6.63 12.69
N VAL A 196 -13.59 6.90 12.12
CA VAL A 196 -14.48 5.87 11.55
C VAL A 196 -14.38 6.00 10.03
N ASP A 197 -14.18 4.89 9.36
CA ASP A 197 -13.97 4.82 7.91
C ASP A 197 -14.91 3.76 7.33
N PRO A 198 -15.50 3.98 6.12
CA PRO A 198 -16.32 2.98 5.46
C PRO A 198 -15.58 1.68 5.15
N GLY A 199 -14.24 1.71 5.17
CA GLY A 199 -13.38 0.55 4.98
C GLY A 199 -13.62 -0.14 3.63
N HIS A 200 -13.58 -1.46 3.63
CA HIS A 200 -13.75 -2.28 2.44
C HIS A 200 -15.23 -2.47 2.07
N SER A 201 -15.93 -1.35 1.80
CA SER A 201 -17.35 -1.38 1.43
C SER A 201 -17.53 -1.21 -0.08
N GLU A 202 -18.36 -2.04 -0.68
CA GLU A 202 -18.52 -2.11 -2.13
C GLU A 202 -19.91 -2.65 -2.52
N ILE A 203 -20.45 -2.12 -3.62
CA ILE A 203 -21.57 -2.70 -4.36
C ILE A 203 -21.06 -2.93 -5.79
N ARG A 204 -21.17 -4.17 -6.26
CA ARG A 204 -20.61 -4.61 -7.55
C ARG A 204 -21.60 -5.44 -8.35
N VAL A 205 -21.69 -5.16 -9.63
CA VAL A 205 -22.24 -6.09 -10.63
C VAL A 205 -21.07 -6.77 -11.34
N HIS A 206 -21.07 -8.09 -11.32
CA HIS A 206 -20.03 -8.90 -11.95
C HIS A 206 -20.65 -9.99 -12.81
N THR A 207 -20.17 -10.07 -14.04
CA THR A 207 -20.47 -11.13 -15.01
C THR A 207 -19.16 -11.67 -15.55
N SER A 208 -19.18 -12.76 -16.29
CA SER A 208 -17.97 -13.27 -16.96
C SER A 208 -17.35 -12.27 -17.93
N PHE A 209 -18.15 -11.36 -18.49
CA PHE A 209 -17.73 -10.39 -19.50
C PHE A 209 -17.30 -9.05 -18.90
N ALA A 210 -18.08 -8.49 -17.98
CA ALA A 210 -17.85 -7.16 -17.44
C ALA A 210 -18.10 -7.10 -15.94
N THR A 211 -17.43 -6.18 -15.29
CA THR A 211 -17.65 -5.80 -13.89
C THR A 211 -17.77 -4.28 -13.79
N ALA A 212 -18.63 -3.81 -12.88
CA ALA A 212 -18.73 -2.40 -12.53
C ALA A 212 -19.24 -2.27 -11.09
N GLY A 213 -18.88 -1.17 -10.42
CA GLY A 213 -19.31 -0.98 -9.03
C GLY A 213 -19.01 0.41 -8.48
N ILE A 214 -19.48 0.59 -7.25
CA ILE A 214 -19.19 1.74 -6.39
C ILE A 214 -18.53 1.19 -5.14
N SER A 215 -17.41 1.76 -4.73
CA SER A 215 -16.60 1.22 -3.65
C SER A 215 -15.90 2.31 -2.85
N THR A 216 -15.61 2.00 -1.58
CA THR A 216 -14.62 2.70 -0.75
C THR A 216 -13.44 1.80 -0.42
N ALA A 217 -13.44 0.55 -0.92
CA ALA A 217 -12.38 -0.40 -0.65
C ALA A 217 -11.05 0.03 -1.27
N ASN A 218 -9.96 -0.30 -0.60
CA ASN A 218 -8.65 -0.15 -1.18
C ASN A 218 -8.55 -0.92 -2.49
N GLN A 219 -7.83 -0.34 -3.43
CA GLN A 219 -7.42 -0.97 -4.68
C GLN A 219 -5.91 -1.21 -4.60
N TRP A 220 -5.45 -2.33 -5.14
CA TRP A 220 -4.02 -2.58 -5.23
C TRP A 220 -3.67 -2.85 -6.70
N ILE A 221 -2.84 -1.99 -7.25
CA ILE A 221 -2.40 -2.04 -8.64
C ILE A 221 -0.92 -2.43 -8.69
N GLY A 222 -0.57 -3.31 -9.62
CA GLY A 222 0.78 -3.82 -9.75
C GLY A 222 1.03 -5.13 -9.00
N PRO A 223 2.17 -5.77 -9.27
CA PRO A 223 2.48 -7.11 -8.75
C PRO A 223 3.10 -7.11 -7.36
N ALA A 224 3.44 -5.95 -6.80
CA ALA A 224 4.06 -5.80 -5.49
C ALA A 224 3.30 -6.53 -4.38
N THR A 225 4.01 -6.93 -3.34
CA THR A 225 3.44 -7.54 -2.13
C THR A 225 3.57 -6.66 -0.89
N GLU A 226 4.58 -5.77 -0.88
CA GLU A 226 4.89 -4.88 0.25
C GLU A 226 4.85 -3.41 -0.19
N TYR A 227 5.38 -3.09 -1.37
CA TYR A 227 5.66 -1.73 -1.81
C TYR A 227 5.05 -1.42 -3.19
N PRO A 228 3.70 -1.35 -3.30
CA PRO A 228 3.05 -0.99 -4.55
C PRO A 228 3.36 0.46 -4.93
N PHE A 229 3.52 0.74 -6.22
CA PHE A 229 3.82 2.09 -6.67
C PHE A 229 2.57 2.98 -6.70
N LEU A 230 1.51 2.57 -7.38
CA LEU A 230 0.35 3.44 -7.60
C LEU A 230 -0.67 3.38 -6.46
N LEU A 231 -1.25 2.24 -6.20
CA LEU A 231 -2.27 2.03 -5.19
C LEU A 231 -1.98 0.78 -4.38
N GLY A 232 -2.18 0.86 -3.10
CA GLY A 232 -2.01 -0.24 -2.15
C GLY A 232 -2.94 -0.11 -0.96
N ASN A 233 -2.54 -0.73 0.15
CA ASN A 233 -3.28 -0.70 1.40
C ASN A 233 -2.59 0.14 2.48
N ASN A 234 -1.86 1.19 2.09
CA ASN A 234 -1.12 2.04 3.03
C ASN A 234 -1.90 3.30 3.46
N ALA A 235 -2.93 3.70 2.71
CA ALA A 235 -3.86 4.77 3.05
C ALA A 235 -5.28 4.21 3.21
N PRO A 236 -6.23 4.96 3.79
CA PRO A 236 -7.64 4.60 3.70
C PRO A 236 -8.07 4.52 2.23
N GLY A 237 -9.00 3.63 1.92
CA GLY A 237 -9.68 3.65 0.66
C GLY A 237 -10.46 4.95 0.45
N PHE A 238 -10.95 5.17 -0.75
CA PHE A 238 -11.66 6.40 -1.11
C PHE A 238 -12.90 6.07 -1.96
N PRO A 239 -13.93 6.93 -1.92
CA PRO A 239 -15.11 6.72 -2.74
C PRO A 239 -14.75 6.78 -4.23
N HIS A 240 -15.07 5.73 -4.96
CA HIS A 240 -14.84 5.61 -6.38
C HIS A 240 -15.87 4.74 -7.08
N VAL A 241 -16.07 5.00 -8.35
CA VAL A 241 -16.75 4.11 -9.28
C VAL A 241 -15.70 3.43 -10.16
N PHE A 242 -15.94 2.20 -10.55
CA PHE A 242 -15.05 1.46 -11.42
C PHE A 242 -15.83 0.64 -12.45
N ALA A 243 -15.15 0.35 -13.55
CA ALA A 243 -15.62 -0.56 -14.57
C ALA A 243 -14.44 -1.34 -15.18
N GLY A 244 -14.69 -2.52 -15.70
CA GLY A 244 -13.65 -3.33 -16.30
C GLY A 244 -14.16 -4.65 -16.87
N THR A 245 -13.22 -5.48 -17.27
CA THR A 245 -13.54 -6.86 -17.67
C THR A 245 -13.94 -7.68 -16.44
N GLY A 246 -14.91 -8.55 -16.56
CA GLY A 246 -15.26 -9.49 -15.50
C GLY A 246 -14.15 -10.53 -15.32
N ASN A 247 -14.04 -11.44 -16.28
CA ASN A 247 -12.90 -12.36 -16.37
C ASN A 247 -11.90 -11.87 -17.44
N PRO A 248 -10.66 -12.38 -17.45
CA PRO A 248 -9.72 -12.11 -18.54
C PRO A 248 -10.31 -12.53 -19.90
N VAL A 249 -10.40 -11.57 -20.82
CA VAL A 249 -10.98 -11.75 -22.15
C VAL A 249 -9.96 -12.38 -23.07
N ASN A 250 -10.32 -13.50 -23.71
CA ASN A 250 -9.46 -14.12 -24.69
C ASN A 250 -9.49 -13.32 -26.01
N ILE A 251 -8.32 -12.84 -26.40
CA ILE A 251 -8.03 -12.38 -27.76
C ILE A 251 -7.07 -13.37 -28.42
N TRP A 252 -6.96 -13.33 -29.73
CA TRP A 252 -6.21 -14.34 -30.49
C TRP A 252 -4.80 -14.66 -29.93
N ILE A 253 -4.02 -13.66 -29.55
CA ILE A 253 -2.63 -13.79 -29.11
C ILE A 253 -2.45 -13.80 -27.59
N ALA A 254 -3.46 -13.39 -26.82
CA ALA A 254 -3.34 -13.19 -25.37
C ALA A 254 -4.71 -13.26 -24.67
N LYS A 255 -4.67 -13.20 -23.33
CA LYS A 255 -5.80 -12.79 -22.50
C LYS A 255 -5.57 -11.37 -22.03
N VAL A 256 -6.62 -10.56 -22.05
CA VAL A 256 -6.60 -9.17 -21.59
C VAL A 256 -7.52 -9.01 -20.38
N HIS A 257 -7.04 -8.33 -19.35
CA HIS A 257 -7.84 -7.93 -18.21
C HIS A 257 -7.63 -6.44 -17.97
N ALA A 258 -8.69 -5.68 -17.73
CA ALA A 258 -8.61 -4.24 -17.61
C ALA A 258 -9.58 -3.71 -16.55
N ARG A 259 -9.20 -2.57 -15.92
CA ARG A 259 -10.04 -1.81 -15.00
C ARG A 259 -9.80 -0.32 -15.20
N VAL A 260 -10.88 0.45 -15.20
CA VAL A 260 -10.86 1.91 -15.12
C VAL A 260 -11.56 2.34 -13.85
N MET A 261 -11.16 3.47 -13.28
CA MET A 261 -11.66 3.96 -12.00
C MET A 261 -11.74 5.49 -12.01
N TRP A 262 -12.75 6.03 -11.35
CA TRP A 262 -12.92 7.45 -11.06
C TRP A 262 -13.27 7.63 -9.60
N GLY A 263 -12.56 8.47 -8.89
CA GLY A 263 -12.72 8.62 -7.45
C GLY A 263 -12.50 10.05 -6.95
N LYS A 264 -12.66 10.19 -5.64
CA LYS A 264 -12.48 11.45 -4.92
C LYS A 264 -11.56 11.23 -3.72
N LEU A 265 -10.57 12.09 -3.58
CA LEU A 265 -9.59 12.07 -2.49
C LEU A 265 -9.77 13.27 -1.58
N TYR A 266 -9.33 13.13 -0.34
CA TYR A 266 -9.45 14.13 0.70
C TYR A 266 -8.10 14.46 1.30
N GLN A 267 -7.91 15.72 1.66
CA GLN A 267 -6.77 16.17 2.45
C GLN A 267 -7.05 15.95 3.94
N SER A 268 -6.00 15.77 4.73
CA SER A 268 -6.09 15.84 6.19
C SER A 268 -6.18 17.30 6.68
N ASP A 269 -6.54 17.49 7.94
CA ASP A 269 -6.54 18.82 8.57
C ASP A 269 -5.12 19.41 8.75
N PHE A 270 -4.10 18.59 8.55
CA PHE A 270 -2.68 18.93 8.71
C PHE A 270 -1.97 19.21 7.39
N GLY A 271 -2.64 19.00 6.27
CA GLY A 271 -2.10 19.15 4.94
C GLY A 271 -1.78 20.60 4.55
N PRO A 272 -1.24 20.80 3.33
CA PRO A 272 -0.88 22.13 2.85
C PRO A 272 -2.05 23.10 2.87
N VAL A 273 -1.78 24.35 3.29
CA VAL A 273 -2.78 25.42 3.21
C VAL A 273 -2.80 25.98 1.79
N THR A 274 -3.99 26.04 1.21
CA THR A 274 -4.23 26.64 -0.11
C THR A 274 -4.19 28.17 -0.02
N GLY A 275 -3.59 28.85 -1.01
CA GLY A 275 -3.50 30.32 -1.03
C GLY A 275 -2.10 30.87 -1.26
N GLY A 276 -1.19 30.12 -1.84
CA GLY A 276 0.15 30.57 -2.21
C GLY A 276 0.30 30.91 -3.68
N LYS A 277 1.46 31.45 -4.03
CA LYS A 277 1.90 31.97 -5.34
C LYS A 277 1.63 31.06 -6.56
N TYR A 278 1.35 29.78 -6.36
CA TYR A 278 1.21 28.78 -7.41
C TYR A 278 -0.23 28.26 -7.59
N PHE A 279 -1.19 28.77 -6.82
CA PHE A 279 -2.58 28.45 -7.01
C PHE A 279 -3.26 29.57 -7.79
N THR A 280 -3.55 29.30 -9.04
CA THR A 280 -4.37 30.19 -9.85
C THR A 280 -5.84 29.91 -9.54
N GLY A 281 -6.53 30.88 -8.92
CA GLY A 281 -7.97 30.86 -8.80
C GLY A 281 -8.57 29.81 -7.86
N ASP A 282 -9.57 29.09 -8.30
CA ASP A 282 -10.49 28.28 -7.50
C ASP A 282 -9.95 26.97 -6.89
N GLN A 283 -8.64 26.75 -6.85
CA GLN A 283 -8.03 25.52 -6.31
C GLN A 283 -7.81 25.58 -4.79
N THR A 284 -8.72 26.17 -4.09
CA THR A 284 -8.70 26.32 -2.64
C THR A 284 -9.26 25.11 -1.89
N GLY A 285 -9.55 24.01 -2.60
CA GLY A 285 -10.22 22.86 -2.03
C GLY A 285 -9.26 21.87 -1.35
N THR A 286 -9.74 21.27 -0.27
CA THR A 286 -9.11 20.11 0.40
C THR A 286 -9.45 18.78 -0.29
N GLU A 287 -10.18 18.84 -1.38
CA GLU A 287 -10.67 17.70 -2.16
C GLU A 287 -10.06 17.71 -3.55
N ARG A 288 -9.82 16.54 -4.10
CA ARG A 288 -9.42 16.37 -5.50
C ARG A 288 -10.05 15.14 -6.12
N LEU A 289 -10.18 15.16 -7.42
CA LEU A 289 -10.63 14.00 -8.19
C LEU A 289 -9.42 13.13 -8.58
N THR A 290 -9.68 11.88 -8.81
CA THR A 290 -8.67 10.94 -9.29
C THR A 290 -9.27 9.98 -10.30
N THR A 291 -8.45 9.52 -11.24
CA THR A 291 -8.85 8.50 -12.20
C THR A 291 -7.67 7.64 -12.60
N SER A 292 -7.94 6.38 -12.92
CA SER A 292 -6.89 5.46 -13.39
C SER A 292 -7.43 4.50 -14.44
N ALA A 293 -6.50 4.02 -15.27
CA ALA A 293 -6.73 2.86 -16.12
C ALA A 293 -5.57 1.88 -15.97
N THR A 294 -5.91 0.61 -15.84
CA THR A 294 -4.92 -0.49 -15.76
C THR A 294 -5.28 -1.56 -16.77
N PHE A 295 -4.27 -2.00 -17.52
CA PHE A 295 -4.39 -3.05 -18.52
C PHE A 295 -3.38 -4.14 -18.23
N LEU A 296 -3.85 -5.38 -18.26
CA LEU A 296 -3.02 -6.58 -18.13
C LEU A 296 -3.12 -7.41 -19.41
N LEU A 297 -1.98 -7.92 -19.83
CA LEU A 297 -1.82 -8.81 -20.95
C LEU A 297 -1.16 -10.11 -20.49
N GLN A 298 -1.77 -11.24 -20.76
CA GLN A 298 -1.20 -12.57 -20.55
C GLN A 298 -0.94 -13.23 -21.92
N PRO A 299 0.29 -13.21 -22.45
CA PRO A 299 0.64 -13.77 -23.75
C PRO A 299 0.35 -15.28 -23.79
N ARG A 300 -0.32 -15.76 -24.83
CA ARG A 300 -0.67 -17.17 -24.95
C ARG A 300 0.55 -18.09 -25.07
N GLY A 301 1.61 -17.62 -25.71
CA GLY A 301 2.84 -18.40 -25.94
C GLY A 301 3.77 -18.49 -24.72
N ILE A 302 3.53 -17.71 -23.64
CA ILE A 302 4.39 -17.64 -22.46
C ILE A 302 3.53 -17.87 -21.21
N PRO A 303 3.31 -19.14 -20.82
CA PRO A 303 2.49 -19.44 -19.67
C PRO A 303 3.00 -18.80 -18.38
N GLY A 304 2.09 -18.26 -17.59
CA GLY A 304 2.39 -17.65 -16.30
C GLY A 304 2.91 -16.22 -16.38
N LEU A 305 3.19 -15.67 -17.56
CA LEU A 305 3.58 -14.28 -17.72
C LEU A 305 2.35 -13.37 -17.74
N GLU A 306 2.42 -12.31 -16.98
CA GLU A 306 1.50 -11.17 -16.93
C GLU A 306 2.32 -9.90 -17.16
N LEU A 307 1.93 -9.10 -18.13
CA LEU A 307 2.48 -7.78 -18.40
C LEU A 307 1.39 -6.76 -18.12
N GLY A 308 1.75 -5.63 -17.55
CA GLY A 308 0.78 -4.61 -17.21
C GLY A 308 1.27 -3.19 -17.45
N LEU A 309 0.30 -2.35 -17.70
CA LEU A 309 0.45 -0.90 -17.82
C LEU A 309 -0.65 -0.27 -16.98
N SER A 310 -0.30 0.71 -16.18
CA SER A 310 -1.25 1.52 -15.46
C SER A 310 -0.91 2.99 -15.56
N ARG A 311 -1.93 3.82 -15.58
CA ARG A 311 -1.81 5.27 -15.49
C ARG A 311 -2.81 5.80 -14.49
N TYR A 312 -2.35 6.74 -13.68
CA TYR A 312 -3.11 7.33 -12.59
C TYR A 312 -3.02 8.85 -12.69
N PHE A 313 -4.14 9.54 -12.48
CA PHE A 313 -4.21 10.99 -12.54
C PHE A 313 -4.82 11.55 -11.25
N HIS A 314 -4.24 12.63 -10.76
CA HIS A 314 -4.87 13.53 -9.83
C HIS A 314 -5.36 14.77 -10.57
N VAL A 315 -6.59 15.17 -10.32
CA VAL A 315 -7.24 16.31 -10.97
C VAL A 315 -7.77 17.25 -9.90
N PRO A 316 -7.53 18.56 -10.00
CA PRO A 316 -8.13 19.52 -9.07
C PRO A 316 -9.65 19.43 -9.07
N TYR A 317 -10.27 19.48 -7.90
CA TYR A 317 -11.72 19.56 -7.81
C TYR A 317 -12.15 21.03 -7.93
N THR A 318 -12.79 21.36 -9.03
CA THR A 318 -13.34 22.70 -9.30
C THR A 318 -14.86 22.62 -9.46
N ARG A 319 -15.54 23.77 -9.51
CA ARG A 319 -17.01 23.80 -9.74
C ARG A 319 -17.43 23.22 -11.10
N SER A 320 -16.52 23.19 -12.06
CA SER A 320 -16.76 22.61 -13.40
C SER A 320 -16.45 21.13 -13.51
N GLU A 321 -15.80 20.54 -12.50
CA GLU A 321 -15.51 19.11 -12.45
C GLU A 321 -16.57 18.35 -11.60
N PRO A 322 -16.90 17.10 -11.95
CA PRO A 322 -16.34 16.28 -13.05
C PRO A 322 -16.90 16.66 -14.42
N SER A 323 -16.01 17.03 -15.33
CA SER A 323 -16.32 17.35 -16.73
C SER A 323 -16.27 16.12 -17.64
N GLY A 324 -16.71 16.27 -18.89
CA GLY A 324 -16.54 15.22 -19.91
C GLY A 324 -15.06 14.84 -20.14
N LYS A 325 -14.13 15.80 -20.03
CA LYS A 325 -12.69 15.57 -20.11
C LYS A 325 -12.19 14.66 -18.99
N PHE A 326 -12.66 14.87 -17.75
CA PHE A 326 -12.34 14.01 -16.61
C PHE A 326 -12.77 12.55 -16.83
N TRP A 327 -13.99 12.33 -17.30
CA TRP A 327 -14.50 10.98 -17.57
C TRP A 327 -13.75 10.27 -18.69
N ALA A 328 -13.24 11.02 -19.68
CA ALA A 328 -12.46 10.49 -20.80
C ALA A 328 -10.99 10.27 -20.45
N LYS A 329 -10.47 10.88 -19.37
CA LYS A 329 -9.04 10.90 -19.02
C LYS A 329 -8.39 9.50 -18.88
N PRO A 330 -9.03 8.47 -18.29
CA PRO A 330 -8.43 7.12 -18.23
C PRO A 330 -8.10 6.53 -19.59
N PHE A 331 -8.86 6.88 -20.61
CA PHE A 331 -8.67 6.35 -21.98
C PHE A 331 -7.50 7.00 -22.71
N LYS A 332 -6.94 8.11 -22.18
CA LYS A 332 -5.71 8.71 -22.67
C LYS A 332 -4.45 7.93 -22.28
N VAL A 333 -4.59 6.86 -21.51
CA VAL A 333 -3.46 6.01 -21.08
C VAL A 333 -2.58 5.51 -22.23
N LEU A 334 -3.17 5.33 -23.40
CA LEU A 334 -2.48 4.83 -24.58
C LEU A 334 -1.85 5.94 -25.46
N PHE A 335 -2.08 7.22 -25.12
CA PHE A 335 -1.58 8.36 -25.89
C PHE A 335 -0.52 9.09 -25.07
N LEU A 336 0.68 9.22 -25.65
CA LEU A 336 1.83 9.92 -25.07
C LEU A 336 1.80 11.44 -25.37
N GLU A 337 0.64 12.01 -25.64
CA GLU A 337 0.53 13.44 -25.92
C GLU A 337 0.64 14.26 -24.63
N ASN A 338 1.54 15.23 -24.66
CA ASN A 338 1.70 16.22 -23.61
C ASN A 338 0.55 17.23 -23.71
N GLU A 339 -0.27 17.32 -22.67
CA GLU A 339 -1.40 18.28 -22.62
C GLU A 339 -0.90 19.74 -22.60
N TYR A 340 0.32 20.01 -22.14
CA TYR A 340 0.97 21.33 -22.23
C TYR A 340 1.17 21.81 -23.68
N ALA A 341 1.51 20.92 -24.59
CA ALA A 341 1.74 21.27 -25.99
C ALA A 341 0.45 21.64 -26.74
N ALA A 342 -0.70 21.26 -26.21
CA ALA A 342 -2.01 21.53 -26.81
C ALA A 342 -2.62 22.87 -26.36
N GLY A 343 -1.92 23.69 -25.57
CA GLY A 343 -2.44 24.96 -25.06
C GLY A 343 -3.62 24.81 -24.08
N ASP A 344 -3.80 23.63 -23.53
CA ASP A 344 -4.82 23.36 -22.53
C ASP A 344 -4.32 23.85 -21.15
N THR A 345 -5.13 24.65 -20.48
CA THR A 345 -4.89 25.11 -19.10
C THR A 345 -4.98 23.97 -18.06
N ALA A 346 -5.14 22.74 -18.53
CA ALA A 346 -5.17 21.51 -17.75
C ALA A 346 -3.81 21.05 -17.18
N GLY A 347 -2.74 21.85 -17.33
CA GLY A 347 -1.40 21.59 -16.78
C GLY A 347 -1.30 21.61 -15.24
N LEU A 348 -2.41 21.41 -14.55
CA LEU A 348 -2.50 21.30 -13.10
C LEU A 348 -2.69 19.86 -12.62
N ASP A 349 -2.84 18.91 -13.54
CA ASP A 349 -3.01 17.52 -13.23
C ASP A 349 -1.67 16.88 -12.88
N ASN A 350 -1.62 16.12 -11.81
CA ASN A 350 -0.50 15.20 -11.56
C ASN A 350 -0.78 13.85 -12.20
N GLN A 351 0.21 13.21 -12.76
CA GLN A 351 0.10 11.89 -13.37
C GLN A 351 1.24 10.99 -12.92
N LEU A 352 0.87 9.75 -12.65
CA LEU A 352 1.81 8.67 -12.40
C LEU A 352 1.55 7.56 -13.40
N ALA A 353 2.60 6.90 -13.85
CA ALA A 353 2.48 5.74 -14.73
C ALA A 353 3.31 4.58 -14.21
N SER A 354 2.90 3.37 -14.52
CA SER A 354 3.60 2.16 -14.11
C SER A 354 3.58 1.13 -15.23
N LEU A 355 4.74 0.56 -15.49
CA LEU A 355 4.92 -0.64 -16.32
C LEU A 355 5.36 -1.77 -15.41
N PHE A 356 4.72 -2.93 -15.51
CA PHE A 356 5.04 -4.03 -14.62
C PHE A 356 4.89 -5.40 -15.28
N PHE A 357 5.55 -6.38 -14.68
CA PHE A 357 5.41 -7.78 -15.04
C PHE A 357 5.30 -8.66 -13.80
N ARG A 358 4.64 -9.78 -13.97
CA ARG A 358 4.62 -10.90 -13.03
C ARG A 358 4.78 -12.19 -13.82
N TRP A 359 5.76 -13.02 -13.46
CA TRP A 359 5.98 -14.30 -14.13
C TRP A 359 6.00 -15.42 -13.11
N SER A 360 4.98 -16.24 -13.16
CA SER A 360 4.77 -17.34 -12.22
C SER A 360 5.10 -18.67 -12.88
N PHE A 361 5.81 -19.51 -12.13
CA PHE A 361 6.23 -20.87 -12.49
C PHE A 361 5.65 -21.88 -11.49
N PRO A 362 4.33 -22.20 -11.57
CA PRO A 362 3.66 -23.00 -10.54
C PRO A 362 4.24 -24.41 -10.37
N LYS A 363 4.77 -25.03 -11.44
CA LYS A 363 5.43 -26.33 -11.36
C LYS A 363 6.66 -26.31 -10.44
N ASN A 364 7.34 -25.18 -10.38
CA ASN A 364 8.54 -24.97 -9.56
C ASN A 364 8.23 -24.24 -8.25
N GLY A 365 6.98 -23.82 -8.03
CA GLY A 365 6.61 -23.03 -6.87
C GLY A 365 7.37 -21.70 -6.81
N PHE A 366 7.60 -21.03 -7.94
CA PHE A 366 8.41 -19.82 -8.03
C PHE A 366 7.66 -18.71 -8.80
N GLU A 367 7.88 -17.49 -8.38
CA GLU A 367 7.36 -16.30 -9.04
C GLU A 367 8.40 -15.17 -8.94
N VAL A 368 8.57 -14.43 -10.02
CA VAL A 368 9.33 -13.18 -10.07
C VAL A 368 8.44 -12.08 -10.62
N TYR A 369 8.62 -10.87 -10.13
CA TYR A 369 7.84 -9.73 -10.56
C TYR A 369 8.64 -8.43 -10.41
N GLY A 370 8.26 -7.43 -11.19
CA GLY A 370 8.89 -6.12 -11.13
C GLY A 370 7.94 -5.05 -11.65
N GLU A 371 8.21 -3.83 -11.24
CA GLU A 371 7.47 -2.64 -11.59
C GLU A 371 8.45 -1.49 -11.83
N ARG A 372 8.21 -0.73 -12.89
CA ARG A 372 8.86 0.54 -13.13
C ARG A 372 7.80 1.64 -13.07
N GLY A 373 7.97 2.53 -12.13
CA GLY A 373 7.17 3.72 -11.94
C GLY A 373 7.74 4.92 -12.70
N TYR A 374 6.88 5.88 -12.90
CA TYR A 374 7.19 7.20 -13.43
C TYR A 374 6.33 8.23 -12.69
N GLU A 375 6.97 9.25 -12.12
CA GLU A 375 6.31 10.45 -11.65
C GLU A 375 6.32 11.45 -12.80
N ASP A 376 5.11 11.90 -13.20
CA ASP A 376 4.93 12.80 -14.34
C ASP A 376 5.15 12.16 -15.73
N GLN A 377 5.28 12.94 -16.78
CA GLN A 377 5.32 12.50 -18.16
C GLN A 377 6.52 13.11 -18.90
N PHE A 378 7.10 12.33 -19.82
CA PHE A 378 8.05 12.88 -20.79
C PHE A 378 7.42 14.00 -21.63
N TYR A 379 8.16 15.05 -21.89
CA TYR A 379 7.69 16.19 -22.68
C TYR A 379 7.27 15.78 -24.09
N ASP A 380 8.11 14.94 -24.72
CA ASP A 380 7.87 14.43 -26.06
C ASP A 380 8.66 13.13 -26.31
N LYS A 381 8.56 12.61 -27.52
CA LYS A 381 9.29 11.41 -27.92
C LYS A 381 10.81 11.60 -27.89
N ARG A 382 11.31 12.81 -28.11
CA ARG A 382 12.75 13.12 -28.08
C ARG A 382 13.25 13.06 -26.63
N ASP A 383 12.54 13.65 -25.70
CA ASP A 383 12.84 13.61 -24.27
C ASP A 383 12.91 12.15 -23.77
N PHE A 384 11.92 11.34 -24.12
CA PHE A 384 11.93 9.90 -23.83
C PHE A 384 13.16 9.17 -24.38
N LEU A 385 13.60 9.50 -25.58
CA LEU A 385 14.76 8.84 -26.19
C LEU A 385 16.09 9.34 -25.65
N GLN A 386 16.14 10.57 -25.14
CA GLN A 386 17.37 11.17 -24.58
C GLN A 386 17.67 10.67 -23.17
N ASP A 387 16.65 10.52 -22.35
CA ASP A 387 16.79 10.10 -20.95
C ASP A 387 15.65 9.17 -20.54
N ILE A 388 15.67 7.95 -21.03
CA ILE A 388 14.69 6.92 -20.70
C ILE A 388 14.68 6.58 -19.20
N ASP A 389 15.75 6.91 -18.49
CA ASP A 389 15.91 6.68 -17.05
C ASP A 389 15.47 7.87 -16.20
N HIS A 390 14.98 8.94 -16.80
CA HIS A 390 14.44 10.08 -16.06
C HIS A 390 13.25 9.65 -15.21
N GLU A 391 13.19 10.14 -13.95
CA GLU A 391 12.14 9.80 -12.98
C GLU A 391 11.95 8.28 -12.79
N ARG A 392 13.05 7.62 -12.46
CA ARG A 392 13.11 6.17 -12.35
C ARG A 392 12.77 5.66 -10.97
N GLU A 393 11.63 5.02 -10.85
CA GLU A 393 11.22 4.24 -9.69
C GLU A 393 11.24 2.75 -10.05
N TYR A 394 11.89 1.95 -9.22
CA TYR A 394 11.99 0.51 -9.45
C TYR A 394 11.51 -0.29 -8.27
N MET A 395 10.75 -1.32 -8.54
CA MET A 395 10.47 -2.39 -7.62
C MET A 395 10.79 -3.74 -8.25
N LEU A 396 11.44 -4.62 -7.51
CA LEU A 396 11.70 -5.99 -7.91
C LEU A 396 11.42 -6.93 -6.75
N GLY A 397 10.78 -8.06 -7.02
CA GLY A 397 10.50 -9.05 -6.02
C GLY A 397 10.44 -10.47 -6.56
N PHE A 398 10.57 -11.41 -5.65
CA PHE A 398 10.31 -12.81 -5.93
C PHE A 398 9.67 -13.50 -4.73
N GLN A 399 9.00 -14.60 -4.99
CA GLN A 399 8.61 -15.55 -3.95
C GLN A 399 8.80 -17.00 -4.40
N LYS A 400 9.18 -17.83 -3.43
CA LYS A 400 9.38 -19.26 -3.58
C LYS A 400 8.50 -19.99 -2.58
N THR A 401 7.64 -20.88 -3.07
CA THR A 401 6.82 -21.76 -2.25
C THR A 401 7.43 -23.15 -2.22
N ILE A 402 7.39 -23.81 -1.06
CA ILE A 402 7.87 -25.17 -0.84
C ILE A 402 6.75 -25.95 -0.17
N ARG A 403 6.14 -26.88 -0.89
CA ARG A 403 5.09 -27.77 -0.35
C ARG A 403 5.70 -28.85 0.52
N ARG A 404 5.18 -29.03 1.73
CA ARG A 404 5.61 -30.04 2.68
C ARG A 404 4.68 -31.26 2.67
N ARG A 405 5.16 -32.41 3.13
CA ARG A 405 4.38 -33.67 3.19
C ARG A 405 3.10 -33.54 4.05
N ASN A 406 3.14 -32.73 5.11
CA ASN A 406 2.00 -32.44 5.99
C ASN A 406 1.05 -31.36 5.44
N ARG A 407 1.05 -31.10 4.13
CA ARG A 407 0.31 -30.05 3.43
C ARG A 407 0.72 -28.61 3.77
N ALA A 408 1.64 -28.39 4.69
CA ALA A 408 2.12 -27.04 4.95
C ALA A 408 2.85 -26.47 3.72
N ILE A 409 2.83 -25.14 3.59
CA ILE A 409 3.53 -24.42 2.54
C ILE A 409 4.48 -23.42 3.20
N ASP A 410 5.77 -23.58 2.94
CA ASP A 410 6.76 -22.56 3.26
C ASP A 410 6.85 -21.57 2.09
N VAL A 411 6.91 -20.29 2.41
CA VAL A 411 7.06 -19.19 1.45
C VAL A 411 8.28 -18.38 1.84
N VAL A 412 9.24 -18.27 0.94
CA VAL A 412 10.36 -17.32 1.05
C VAL A 412 10.08 -16.20 0.06
N LYS A 413 10.13 -14.95 0.52
CA LYS A 413 9.84 -13.76 -0.27
C LYS A 413 10.90 -12.70 -0.05
N ALA A 414 11.31 -12.03 -1.12
CA ALA A 414 12.08 -10.80 -1.05
C ALA A 414 11.46 -9.78 -2.00
N GLU A 415 11.44 -8.53 -1.56
CA GLU A 415 11.01 -7.39 -2.37
C GLU A 415 11.88 -6.19 -2.05
N VAL A 416 12.32 -5.48 -3.07
CA VAL A 416 13.11 -4.26 -2.97
C VAL A 416 12.45 -3.17 -3.79
N VAL A 417 12.50 -1.96 -3.28
CA VAL A 417 12.02 -0.76 -3.97
C VAL A 417 13.08 0.33 -3.85
N ASN A 418 13.26 1.08 -4.92
CA ASN A 418 14.13 2.24 -4.95
C ASN A 418 13.44 3.38 -5.71
N TYR A 419 13.04 4.41 -4.99
CA TYR A 419 12.46 5.65 -5.48
C TYR A 419 13.39 6.84 -5.17
N GLN A 420 14.67 6.57 -4.97
CA GLN A 420 15.65 7.59 -4.67
C GLN A 420 15.99 8.40 -5.90
N VAL A 421 15.88 9.71 -5.78
CA VAL A 421 16.41 10.64 -6.77
C VAL A 421 17.92 10.46 -6.86
N PRO A 422 18.52 10.30 -8.05
CA PRO A 422 19.96 10.17 -8.18
C PRO A 422 20.68 11.46 -7.75
N THR A 423 21.94 11.34 -7.34
CA THR A 423 22.76 12.50 -6.93
C THR A 423 23.17 13.40 -8.12
N LEU A 424 23.03 12.93 -9.34
CA LEU A 424 23.43 13.66 -10.54
C LEU A 424 22.22 13.95 -11.41
N GLY A 425 21.83 15.22 -11.51
CA GLY A 425 20.97 15.71 -12.58
C GLY A 425 21.72 15.66 -13.92
N ARG A 426 21.15 15.05 -14.96
CA ARG A 426 21.79 14.93 -16.28
C ARG A 426 21.34 16.02 -17.24
N ILE A 427 20.04 16.14 -17.41
CA ILE A 427 19.43 17.04 -18.39
C ILE A 427 18.51 18.03 -17.69
N ARG A 428 17.74 17.55 -16.72
CA ARG A 428 16.82 18.33 -15.89
C ARG A 428 16.72 17.73 -14.50
N ILE A 429 16.17 18.48 -13.55
CA ILE A 429 15.86 17.99 -12.21
C ILE A 429 14.84 16.87 -12.32
N GLU A 430 15.08 15.76 -11.64
CA GLU A 430 14.11 14.69 -11.51
C GLU A 430 13.08 15.07 -10.42
N ASN A 431 11.80 14.83 -10.69
CA ASN A 431 10.76 15.05 -9.71
C ASN A 431 10.90 14.04 -8.58
N ALA A 432 10.65 14.49 -7.37
CA ALA A 432 10.63 13.60 -6.23
C ALA A 432 9.29 12.85 -6.19
N VAL A 433 9.33 11.53 -6.09
CA VAL A 433 8.15 10.66 -6.16
C VAL A 433 7.05 11.10 -5.18
N TYR A 434 5.81 11.09 -5.64
CA TYR A 434 4.59 11.43 -4.90
C TYR A 434 4.45 12.91 -4.50
N LEU A 435 5.35 13.77 -4.96
CA LEU A 435 5.28 15.21 -4.74
C LEU A 435 4.87 15.89 -6.04
N HIS A 436 4.06 16.94 -5.93
CA HIS A 436 3.69 17.73 -7.09
C HIS A 436 3.43 19.18 -6.70
N SER A 437 3.95 20.13 -7.47
CA SER A 437 3.83 21.54 -7.13
C SER A 437 2.43 22.14 -7.36
N PRO A 438 1.72 21.83 -8.44
CA PRO A 438 0.35 22.31 -8.63
C PRO A 438 -0.66 21.65 -7.71
N LEU A 439 -0.58 20.33 -7.49
CA LEU A 439 -1.44 19.57 -6.59
C LEU A 439 -0.70 19.24 -5.29
N ARG A 440 -0.67 20.23 -4.40
CA ARG A 440 0.16 20.22 -3.19
C ARG A 440 -0.15 19.13 -2.16
N GLN A 441 -1.21 18.34 -2.35
CA GLN A 441 -1.49 17.19 -1.50
C GLN A 441 -0.62 15.98 -1.84
N GLY A 442 0.01 15.95 -3.02
CA GLY A 442 0.80 14.81 -3.49
C GLY A 442 -0.05 13.53 -3.65
N HIS A 443 0.60 12.38 -3.70
CA HIS A 443 -0.07 11.10 -3.89
C HIS A 443 -0.58 10.49 -2.57
N THR A 444 -1.52 11.17 -1.93
CA THR A 444 -2.03 10.83 -0.59
C THR A 444 -3.55 10.78 -0.54
N ASN A 445 -4.08 10.21 0.52
CA ASN A 445 -5.47 10.35 0.94
C ASN A 445 -5.52 10.46 2.46
N ARG A 446 -6.15 11.53 2.99
CA ARG A 446 -6.31 11.78 4.43
C ARG A 446 -4.99 11.70 5.21
N GLY A 447 -3.92 12.24 4.66
CA GLY A 447 -2.62 12.30 5.32
C GLY A 447 -1.80 10.99 5.26
N GLN A 448 -2.17 10.03 4.42
CA GLN A 448 -1.45 8.77 4.24
C GLN A 448 -1.17 8.53 2.75
N LEU A 449 -0.03 7.91 2.43
CA LEU A 449 0.38 7.60 1.04
C LEU A 449 -0.50 6.53 0.43
N LEU A 450 -0.99 6.77 -0.79
CA LEU A 450 -1.83 5.82 -1.54
C LEU A 450 -1.04 4.61 -2.06
N GLY A 451 0.22 4.83 -2.43
CA GLY A 451 1.13 3.82 -2.93
C GLY A 451 1.99 3.20 -1.83
N THR A 452 3.30 3.28 -2.01
CA THR A 452 4.25 2.62 -1.10
C THR A 452 4.25 3.18 0.31
N SER A 453 4.48 2.32 1.28
CA SER A 453 4.75 2.69 2.68
C SER A 453 6.21 3.11 2.92
N ALA A 454 7.09 3.02 1.91
CA ALA A 454 8.51 3.34 2.07
C ALA A 454 8.76 4.82 2.35
N GLY A 455 7.91 5.72 1.86
CA GLY A 455 8.01 7.16 2.05
C GLY A 455 7.84 7.95 0.75
N VAL A 456 8.17 9.23 0.80
CA VAL A 456 8.13 10.16 -0.36
C VAL A 456 9.55 10.53 -0.79
N ALA A 457 9.66 11.14 -1.93
CA ALA A 457 10.89 11.72 -2.50
C ALA A 457 12.00 10.69 -2.70
N ALA A 458 12.85 10.46 -1.73
CA ALA A 458 14.04 9.63 -1.87
C ALA A 458 13.90 8.28 -1.14
N ALA A 459 12.70 7.70 -1.12
CA ALA A 459 12.44 6.49 -0.39
C ALA A 459 13.07 5.25 -1.05
N ALA A 460 13.59 4.35 -0.21
CA ALA A 460 13.99 3.01 -0.63
C ALA A 460 13.67 2.01 0.49
N ALA A 461 13.27 0.81 0.11
CA ALA A 461 13.00 -0.22 1.09
C ALA A 461 13.36 -1.60 0.57
N SER A 462 13.60 -2.51 1.49
CA SER A 462 13.79 -3.92 1.19
C SER A 462 13.21 -4.77 2.31
N THR A 463 12.51 -5.84 1.93
CA THR A 463 11.97 -6.82 2.87
C THR A 463 12.38 -8.21 2.41
N PHE A 464 12.86 -8.99 3.36
CA PHE A 464 13.02 -10.42 3.22
C PHE A 464 12.15 -11.11 4.27
N SER A 465 11.38 -12.13 3.88
CA SER A 465 10.52 -12.85 4.80
C SER A 465 10.45 -14.34 4.49
N TRP A 466 10.25 -15.11 5.56
CA TRP A 466 9.83 -16.49 5.50
C TRP A 466 8.52 -16.65 6.25
N LYS A 467 7.54 -17.31 5.62
CA LYS A 467 6.25 -17.62 6.23
C LYS A 467 5.93 -19.11 6.06
N ARG A 468 5.37 -19.73 7.07
CA ARG A 468 4.82 -21.09 7.00
C ARG A 468 3.32 -21.06 7.19
N TYR A 469 2.62 -21.50 6.18
CA TYR A 469 1.18 -21.75 6.20
C TYR A 469 0.93 -23.22 6.57
N SER A 470 0.14 -23.44 7.60
CA SER A 470 -0.21 -24.77 8.11
C SER A 470 -1.70 -24.85 8.43
N SER A 471 -2.21 -26.05 8.70
CA SER A 471 -3.62 -26.22 9.10
C SER A 471 -4.01 -25.48 10.39
N SER A 472 -3.02 -25.20 11.24
CA SER A 472 -3.23 -24.44 12.51
C SER A 472 -3.07 -22.93 12.36
N GLY A 473 -2.67 -22.43 11.18
CA GLY A 473 -2.47 -20.99 10.97
C GLY A 473 -1.24 -20.65 10.18
N ARG A 474 -0.58 -19.54 10.53
CA ARG A 474 0.63 -19.05 9.90
C ARG A 474 1.66 -18.66 10.96
N THR A 475 2.94 -18.86 10.64
CA THR A 475 4.07 -18.32 11.39
C THR A 475 5.02 -17.66 10.41
N GLY A 476 5.58 -16.51 10.76
CA GLY A 476 6.47 -15.74 9.90
C GLY A 476 7.65 -15.13 10.63
N VAL A 477 8.70 -14.85 9.87
CA VAL A 477 9.87 -14.06 10.27
C VAL A 477 10.18 -13.11 9.12
N SER A 478 10.53 -11.88 9.43
CA SER A 478 10.87 -10.87 8.42
C SER A 478 12.01 -9.99 8.87
N ILE A 479 12.81 -9.56 7.91
CA ILE A 479 13.81 -8.50 8.07
C ILE A 479 13.43 -7.40 7.10
N ARG A 480 13.42 -6.16 7.57
CA ARG A 480 13.09 -4.98 6.79
C ARG A 480 14.13 -3.90 6.95
N ARG A 481 14.44 -3.23 5.85
CA ARG A 481 15.19 -1.98 5.83
C ARG A 481 14.37 -0.95 5.07
N MET A 482 14.26 0.26 5.60
CA MET A 482 13.59 1.38 4.94
C MET A 482 14.46 2.64 5.08
N VAL A 483 14.76 3.28 3.98
CA VAL A 483 15.28 4.65 3.92
C VAL A 483 14.06 5.56 3.88
N ARG A 484 13.86 6.33 4.94
CA ARG A 484 12.67 7.18 5.07
C ARG A 484 12.83 8.51 4.37
N ASP A 485 14.02 9.06 4.42
CA ASP A 485 14.35 10.32 3.79
C ASP A 485 15.86 10.41 3.50
N GLN A 486 16.21 11.04 2.40
CA GLN A 486 17.57 11.20 1.93
C GLN A 486 17.72 12.56 1.22
N ILE A 487 17.40 13.61 1.95
CA ILE A 487 17.39 14.98 1.42
C ILE A 487 18.74 15.40 0.82
N GLY A 488 19.85 14.86 1.36
CA GLY A 488 21.20 15.12 0.86
C GLY A 488 21.39 14.78 -0.61
N ASN A 489 20.83 13.64 -1.07
CA ASN A 489 20.93 13.25 -2.48
C ASN A 489 20.17 14.22 -3.39
N TYR A 490 19.01 14.68 -2.98
CA TYR A 490 18.24 15.67 -3.73
C TYR A 490 18.96 17.02 -3.78
N ARG A 491 19.56 17.43 -2.65
CA ARG A 491 20.37 18.65 -2.57
C ARG A 491 21.61 18.56 -3.48
N ASP A 492 22.29 17.44 -3.50
CA ASP A 492 23.46 17.23 -4.37
C ASP A 492 23.07 17.31 -5.86
N GLN A 493 21.91 16.80 -6.23
CA GLN A 493 21.36 16.94 -7.58
C GLN A 493 21.10 18.40 -7.95
N LEU A 494 20.45 19.16 -7.07
CA LEU A 494 20.20 20.58 -7.27
C LEU A 494 21.48 21.38 -7.46
N LEU A 495 22.51 21.14 -6.62
CA LEU A 495 23.83 21.77 -6.73
C LEU A 495 24.51 21.41 -8.06
N THR A 496 24.37 20.18 -8.55
CA THR A 496 24.92 19.76 -9.84
C THR A 496 24.30 20.55 -11.01
N LEU A 497 23.04 20.95 -10.87
CA LEU A 497 22.33 21.76 -11.84
C LEU A 497 22.48 23.27 -11.64
N GLY A 498 23.28 23.68 -10.65
CA GLY A 498 23.56 25.09 -10.36
C GLY A 498 22.52 25.77 -9.47
N GLU A 499 21.57 25.03 -8.91
CA GLU A 499 20.60 25.56 -7.96
C GLU A 499 21.26 25.75 -6.59
N THR A 500 21.19 26.99 -6.07
CA THR A 500 21.86 27.35 -4.80
C THR A 500 20.90 27.62 -3.64
N GLU A 501 19.60 27.79 -3.96
CA GLU A 501 18.59 28.07 -2.94
C GLU A 501 18.40 26.88 -1.99
N PRO A 502 18.29 27.12 -0.67
CA PRO A 502 17.98 26.07 0.28
C PRO A 502 16.62 25.40 -0.02
N LEU A 503 16.54 24.11 0.23
CA LEU A 503 15.25 23.42 0.18
C LEU A 503 14.33 23.96 1.31
N PRO A 504 13.02 24.05 1.08
CA PRO A 504 12.09 24.43 2.14
C PRO A 504 12.24 23.50 3.36
N GLY A 505 12.48 24.08 4.54
CA GLY A 505 12.67 23.34 5.79
C GLY A 505 14.06 22.72 5.98
N GLU A 506 15.00 22.92 5.05
CA GLU A 506 16.38 22.42 5.17
C GLU A 506 17.08 23.00 6.41
N GLU A 507 16.76 24.23 6.79
CA GLU A 507 17.26 24.89 8.00
C GLU A 507 16.90 24.16 9.31
N ASN A 508 15.86 23.32 9.27
CA ASN A 508 15.41 22.53 10.42
C ASN A 508 16.07 21.15 10.49
N ILE A 509 16.91 20.80 9.50
CA ILE A 509 17.55 19.49 9.42
C ILE A 509 18.89 19.56 10.16
N PRO A 510 19.09 18.78 11.24
CA PRO A 510 20.31 18.84 12.03
C PRO A 510 21.59 18.53 11.24
N ASP A 511 21.51 17.57 10.32
CA ASP A 511 22.62 17.18 9.44
C ASP A 511 22.09 16.53 8.16
N SER A 512 21.96 17.31 7.09
CA SER A 512 21.42 16.86 5.79
C SER A 512 22.25 15.78 5.09
N LYS A 513 23.50 15.54 5.53
CA LYS A 513 24.35 14.46 5.01
C LYS A 513 24.04 13.10 5.62
N LYS A 514 23.29 13.06 6.72
CA LYS A 514 22.82 11.82 7.32
C LYS A 514 21.63 11.29 6.53
N THR A 515 21.44 9.99 6.61
CA THR A 515 20.28 9.29 6.02
C THR A 515 19.45 8.69 7.14
N ASP A 516 18.17 8.98 7.18
CA ASP A 516 17.21 8.38 8.12
C ASP A 516 16.85 6.97 7.65
N VAL A 517 17.32 5.94 8.37
CA VAL A 517 17.17 4.54 8.01
C VAL A 517 16.59 3.72 9.15
N VAL A 518 15.49 3.01 8.89
CA VAL A 518 14.92 2.03 9.82
C VAL A 518 15.33 0.62 9.41
N VAL A 519 15.82 -0.15 10.37
CA VAL A 519 16.04 -1.59 10.22
C VAL A 519 15.19 -2.31 11.27
N GLY A 520 14.42 -3.31 10.85
CA GLY A 520 13.51 -4.06 11.70
C GLY A 520 13.65 -5.57 11.54
N LEU A 521 13.52 -6.29 12.65
CA LEU A 521 13.38 -7.75 12.70
C LEU A 521 12.00 -8.07 13.27
N GLY A 522 11.19 -8.78 12.50
CA GLY A 522 9.82 -9.12 12.84
C GLY A 522 9.60 -10.62 12.99
N VAL A 523 8.75 -11.00 13.93
CA VAL A 523 8.17 -12.34 14.04
C VAL A 523 6.67 -12.22 14.15
N ASP A 524 5.94 -13.08 13.46
CA ASP A 524 4.49 -13.10 13.52
C ASP A 524 3.93 -14.52 13.62
N ARG A 525 2.79 -14.62 14.25
CA ARG A 525 2.02 -15.86 14.32
C ARG A 525 0.53 -15.57 14.26
N MET A 526 -0.18 -16.32 13.44
CA MET A 526 -1.63 -16.41 13.43
C MET A 526 -2.03 -17.86 13.76
N GLN A 527 -2.86 -18.03 14.78
CA GLN A 527 -3.34 -19.31 15.24
C GLN A 527 -4.84 -19.42 14.99
N PHE A 528 -5.22 -20.47 14.35
CA PHE A 528 -6.62 -20.83 14.13
C PHE A 528 -7.17 -21.64 15.29
N THR A 529 -8.33 -21.26 15.79
CA THR A 529 -9.04 -21.98 16.85
C THR A 529 -10.52 -22.18 16.48
N ARG A 530 -11.24 -22.89 17.31
CA ARG A 530 -12.71 -23.05 17.15
C ARG A 530 -13.48 -21.76 17.43
N TYR A 531 -12.93 -20.83 18.19
CA TYR A 531 -13.58 -19.57 18.58
C TYR A 531 -13.28 -18.43 17.60
N GLY A 532 -12.20 -18.52 16.87
CA GLY A 532 -11.73 -17.49 15.97
C GLY A 532 -10.26 -17.66 15.60
N ASP A 533 -9.72 -16.67 14.95
CA ASP A 533 -8.33 -16.60 14.55
C ASP A 533 -7.66 -15.53 15.43
N PHE A 534 -6.51 -15.89 16.03
CA PHE A 534 -5.75 -15.00 16.89
C PHE A 534 -4.37 -14.78 16.32
N GLY A 535 -3.95 -13.52 16.24
CA GLY A 535 -2.66 -13.12 15.71
C GLY A 535 -1.86 -12.33 16.73
N ALA A 536 -0.54 -12.51 16.67
CA ALA A 536 0.42 -11.66 17.36
C ALA A 536 1.61 -11.40 16.44
N LYS A 537 2.12 -10.16 16.45
CA LYS A 537 3.33 -9.75 15.74
C LYS A 537 4.19 -8.90 16.66
N LEU A 538 5.48 -9.18 16.67
CA LEU A 538 6.49 -8.36 17.32
C LEU A 538 7.51 -7.93 16.27
N GLU A 539 7.83 -6.65 16.22
CA GLU A 539 8.90 -6.11 15.38
C GLU A 539 9.81 -5.22 16.23
N LEU A 540 11.08 -5.57 16.27
CA LEU A 540 12.13 -4.80 16.95
C LEU A 540 12.84 -3.98 15.90
N MET A 541 12.88 -2.67 16.09
CA MET A 541 13.42 -1.73 15.12
C MET A 541 14.49 -0.84 15.71
N GLN A 542 15.47 -0.54 14.88
CA GLN A 542 16.44 0.52 15.11
C GLN A 542 16.29 1.53 13.98
N ASN A 543 15.94 2.78 14.33
CA ASN A 543 16.02 3.89 13.42
C ASN A 543 17.36 4.59 13.61
N TYR A 544 18.19 4.53 12.59
CA TYR A 544 19.47 5.23 12.55
C TYR A 544 19.25 6.64 12.03
N ASN A 545 19.85 7.62 12.69
CA ASN A 545 19.74 9.04 12.36
C ASN A 545 18.29 9.50 12.20
N ARG A 546 17.42 9.12 13.12
CA ARG A 546 16.02 9.55 13.07
C ARG A 546 15.93 11.08 13.03
N ASN A 547 15.16 11.59 12.08
CA ASN A 547 15.05 13.03 11.82
C ASN A 547 16.43 13.68 11.63
N PHE A 548 17.40 12.96 11.01
CA PHE A 548 18.79 13.39 10.76
C PHE A 548 19.59 13.69 12.04
N ALA A 549 19.15 13.22 13.20
CA ALA A 549 19.75 13.44 14.51
C ALA A 549 20.25 12.11 15.11
N ASP A 550 19.56 11.60 16.11
CA ASP A 550 20.01 10.48 16.94
C ASP A 550 19.41 9.13 16.51
N ASN A 551 20.01 8.07 17.00
CA ASN A 551 19.50 6.72 16.81
C ASN A 551 18.39 6.44 17.82
N VAL A 552 17.26 5.91 17.36
CA VAL A 552 16.08 5.61 18.20
C VAL A 552 15.63 4.17 17.98
N ALA A 553 15.52 3.40 19.06
CA ALA A 553 14.93 2.07 19.03
C ALA A 553 13.41 2.15 19.19
N ASN A 554 12.66 1.31 18.49
CA ASN A 554 11.22 1.19 18.64
C ASN A 554 10.80 -0.29 18.72
N VAL A 555 9.84 -0.58 19.56
CA VAL A 555 9.17 -1.88 19.63
C VAL A 555 7.76 -1.69 19.09
N ASN A 556 7.43 -2.40 18.02
CA ASN A 556 6.07 -2.53 17.53
C ASN A 556 5.51 -3.90 17.93
N PHE A 557 4.41 -3.88 18.66
CA PHE A 557 3.72 -5.09 19.08
C PHE A 557 2.26 -5.01 18.65
N GLN A 558 1.79 -6.05 17.96
CA GLN A 558 0.42 -6.11 17.45
C GLN A 558 -0.28 -7.36 17.95
N LEU A 559 -1.55 -7.22 18.30
CA LEU A 559 -2.46 -8.33 18.58
C LEU A 559 -3.69 -8.22 17.68
N MET A 560 -4.21 -9.35 17.27
CA MET A 560 -5.42 -9.45 16.47
C MET A 560 -6.28 -10.61 16.99
N ALA A 561 -7.56 -10.34 17.14
CA ALA A 561 -8.58 -11.36 17.39
C ALA A 561 -9.67 -11.21 16.33
N ARG A 562 -9.88 -12.26 15.55
CA ARG A 562 -10.89 -12.32 14.51
C ARG A 562 -11.94 -13.32 14.92
N LEU A 563 -13.04 -12.80 15.45
CA LEU A 563 -14.14 -13.55 16.02
C LEU A 563 -15.17 -13.86 14.93
N ARG A 564 -15.61 -15.09 14.83
CA ARG A 564 -16.62 -15.50 13.85
C ARG A 564 -18.00 -15.26 14.38
N ALA A 565 -18.91 -14.82 13.52
CA ALA A 565 -20.32 -14.93 13.80
C ALA A 565 -20.70 -16.43 13.87
N PHE A 566 -21.37 -16.81 14.94
CA PHE A 566 -21.86 -18.16 15.16
C PHE A 566 -23.03 -18.51 14.25
#